data_68836cc4a1cd4a31d55922f6d670b26b
#
_entry.id   68836cc4a1cd4a31d55922f6d670b26b
#
_cell.length_a   1.000
_cell.length_b   1.000
_cell.length_c   1.000
_cell.angle_alpha   90.00
_cell.angle_beta   90.00
_cell.angle_gamma   90.00
#
_symmetry.space_group_name_H-M   'P 1'
#
loop_
_entity.id
_entity.type
_entity.pdbx_description
1 polymer ?
#
loop_
_entity_poly.entity_id
_entity_poly.type
_entity_poly.pdbx_seq_one_letter_code
_entity_poly.pdbx_strand_id
1 'polypeptide(L)'
;MSETPKIVCNNIWKIFGAYPEQTLKDLDHSLSRAEIQAQTGHVVAVKDVSFEVNTGETFVVMGLSGSGKSTLVRCISRLIEPTAGAMIIDGEDIMSYDLAKLTELRRYRMSMVFQHFGLFPHRKIIDNISFGLEIRGMDKDTRKVRSLEVLQKVGLDGWADHFPRELSGGMQQRVGLARAMAVDPEILIFDEPFSALDPLIRREMQDELLSIQAEVQKTMIFITHDFLEAIKMGDRIAIMKDGVVVQIGTPEEIVTNPVDDYVREFTEDVPRYKVVSVGKVMQAVSDSTRIESAERIHHKAKIDSLIDMVIKSDGPMAVIDDENRIVGEVTQTMVLKAMSSRS
;
A
#
# COMPACT_ATOMS: atom_id res chain seq x y z
N MET A 1 20.08 7.46 -11.96
CA MET A 1 19.25 6.93 -13.07
C MET A 1 17.84 6.93 -12.57
N SER A 2 16.91 7.62 -13.19
CA SER A 2 15.48 7.52 -12.83
C SER A 2 15.04 6.12 -13.20
N GLU A 3 14.77 5.28 -12.20
CA GLU A 3 14.17 3.97 -12.46
C GLU A 3 12.82 4.18 -13.13
N THR A 4 12.57 3.46 -14.22
CA THR A 4 11.28 3.47 -14.89
C THR A 4 10.23 2.94 -13.91
N PRO A 5 9.12 3.66 -13.67
CA PRO A 5 8.10 3.21 -12.74
C PRO A 5 7.51 1.86 -13.18
N LYS A 6 7.22 1.00 -12.20
CA LYS A 6 6.63 -0.34 -12.43
C LYS A 6 5.22 -0.25 -12.98
N ILE A 7 4.42 0.68 -12.44
CA ILE A 7 3.02 0.90 -12.83
C ILE A 7 2.82 2.39 -13.07
N VAL A 8 2.19 2.76 -14.18
CA VAL A 8 1.77 4.13 -14.48
C VAL A 8 0.29 4.13 -14.85
N CYS A 9 -0.49 4.90 -14.11
CA CYS A 9 -1.89 5.17 -14.41
C CYS A 9 -1.98 6.60 -14.96
N ASN A 10 -2.51 6.77 -16.16
CA ASN A 10 -2.67 8.07 -16.80
C ASN A 10 -4.13 8.33 -17.12
N ASN A 11 -4.71 9.38 -16.48
CA ASN A 11 -6.07 9.87 -16.73
C ASN A 11 -7.13 8.76 -16.69
N ILE A 12 -7.07 7.89 -15.68
CA ILE A 12 -8.00 6.77 -15.54
C ILE A 12 -9.38 7.28 -15.17
N TRP A 13 -10.37 6.87 -15.97
CA TRP A 13 -11.78 7.09 -15.74
C TRP A 13 -12.54 5.79 -15.62
N LYS A 14 -13.49 5.73 -14.69
CA LYS A 14 -14.50 4.67 -14.64
C LYS A 14 -15.87 5.24 -14.35
N ILE A 15 -16.74 5.09 -15.32
CA ILE A 15 -18.16 5.44 -15.26
C ILE A 15 -18.99 4.16 -15.36
N PHE A 16 -19.92 3.98 -14.43
CA PHE A 16 -20.92 2.91 -14.50
C PHE A 16 -22.24 3.48 -15.04
N GLY A 17 -22.83 2.78 -15.98
CA GLY A 17 -24.08 3.16 -16.65
C GLY A 17 -24.10 2.70 -18.10
N ALA A 18 -25.13 3.06 -18.84
CA ALA A 18 -25.23 2.76 -20.27
C ALA A 18 -24.34 3.72 -21.07
N TYR A 19 -23.63 3.22 -22.07
CA TYR A 19 -22.75 4.00 -22.96
C TYR A 19 -21.77 4.94 -22.23
N PRO A 20 -20.93 4.43 -21.30
CA PRO A 20 -20.10 5.26 -20.42
C PRO A 20 -19.06 6.10 -21.18
N GLU A 21 -18.58 5.63 -22.34
CA GLU A 21 -17.65 6.37 -23.20
C GLU A 21 -18.31 7.60 -23.84
N GLN A 22 -19.56 7.47 -24.26
CA GLN A 22 -20.32 8.60 -24.78
C GLN A 22 -20.61 9.61 -23.68
N THR A 23 -21.02 9.12 -22.50
CA THR A 23 -21.23 9.98 -21.32
C THR A 23 -19.96 10.76 -20.99
N LEU A 24 -18.79 10.13 -21.03
CA LEU A 24 -17.50 10.80 -20.77
C LEU A 24 -17.21 11.92 -21.78
N LYS A 25 -17.52 11.71 -23.07
CA LYS A 25 -17.31 12.72 -24.13
C LYS A 25 -18.20 13.96 -23.96
N ASP A 26 -19.43 13.74 -23.50
CA ASP A 26 -20.44 14.79 -23.35
C ASP A 26 -20.42 15.41 -21.95
N LEU A 27 -19.55 14.93 -21.06
CA LEU A 27 -19.50 15.30 -19.66
C LEU A 27 -18.90 16.70 -19.46
N ASP A 28 -19.59 17.53 -18.69
CA ASP A 28 -18.98 18.72 -18.11
C ASP A 28 -18.07 18.31 -16.92
N HIS A 29 -16.76 18.40 -17.14
CA HIS A 29 -15.75 17.99 -16.16
C HIS A 29 -15.74 18.87 -14.89
N SER A 30 -16.41 20.03 -14.88
CA SER A 30 -16.52 20.90 -13.71
C SER A 30 -17.54 20.39 -12.68
N LEU A 31 -18.48 19.53 -13.12
CA LEU A 31 -19.54 19.00 -12.26
C LEU A 31 -19.00 18.02 -11.21
N SER A 32 -19.60 18.08 -10.03
CA SER A 32 -19.39 17.10 -8.98
C SER A 32 -19.97 15.74 -9.37
N ARG A 33 -19.51 14.68 -8.71
CA ARG A 33 -20.01 13.31 -8.89
C ARG A 33 -21.53 13.23 -8.69
N ALA A 34 -22.05 13.92 -7.68
CA ALA A 34 -23.49 13.96 -7.36
C ALA A 34 -24.30 14.64 -8.46
N GLU A 35 -23.80 15.75 -9.00
CA GLU A 35 -24.45 16.47 -10.10
C GLU A 35 -24.46 15.63 -11.39
N ILE A 36 -23.35 14.97 -11.71
CA ILE A 36 -23.27 14.06 -12.86
C ILE A 36 -24.32 12.94 -12.71
N GLN A 37 -24.39 12.33 -11.53
CA GLN A 37 -25.36 11.26 -11.27
C GLN A 37 -26.81 11.76 -11.38
N ALA A 38 -27.09 12.95 -10.86
CA ALA A 38 -28.44 13.54 -10.92
C ALA A 38 -28.87 13.87 -12.37
N GLN A 39 -27.93 14.35 -13.19
CA GLN A 39 -28.24 14.76 -14.58
C GLN A 39 -28.26 13.57 -15.56
N THR A 40 -27.38 12.59 -15.38
CA THR A 40 -27.16 11.52 -16.37
C THR A 40 -27.62 10.13 -15.90
N GLY A 41 -27.86 9.93 -14.61
CA GLY A 41 -28.09 8.62 -14.01
C GLY A 41 -26.84 7.74 -13.92
N HIS A 42 -25.66 8.25 -14.32
CA HIS A 42 -24.39 7.50 -14.31
C HIS A 42 -23.63 7.72 -13.02
N VAL A 43 -22.89 6.70 -12.60
CA VAL A 43 -22.01 6.77 -11.41
C VAL A 43 -20.55 6.88 -11.87
N VAL A 44 -19.95 8.05 -11.64
CA VAL A 44 -18.49 8.23 -11.84
C VAL A 44 -17.78 7.67 -10.63
N ALA A 45 -17.19 6.50 -10.77
CA ALA A 45 -16.47 5.83 -9.68
C ALA A 45 -14.99 6.24 -9.58
N VAL A 46 -14.37 6.51 -10.74
CA VAL A 46 -13.00 7.04 -10.85
C VAL A 46 -13.02 8.17 -11.86
N LYS A 47 -12.45 9.32 -11.49
CA LYS A 47 -12.46 10.55 -12.28
C LYS A 47 -11.02 11.07 -12.44
N ASP A 48 -10.47 10.96 -13.63
CA ASP A 48 -9.20 11.55 -14.04
C ASP A 48 -8.02 11.26 -13.10
N VAL A 49 -7.84 9.98 -12.73
CA VAL A 49 -6.83 9.57 -11.77
C VAL A 49 -5.52 9.24 -12.48
N SER A 50 -4.44 9.93 -12.05
CA SER A 50 -3.08 9.70 -12.54
C SER A 50 -2.10 9.54 -11.39
N PHE A 51 -1.26 8.51 -11.45
CA PHE A 51 -0.15 8.28 -10.52
C PHE A 51 0.81 7.23 -11.09
N GLU A 52 1.96 7.12 -10.46
CA GLU A 52 2.96 6.09 -10.76
C GLU A 52 3.39 5.37 -9.49
N VAL A 53 3.80 4.11 -9.63
CA VAL A 53 4.32 3.26 -8.56
C VAL A 53 5.67 2.70 -9.00
N ASN A 54 6.69 2.87 -8.16
CA ASN A 54 8.04 2.41 -8.44
C ASN A 54 8.19 0.91 -8.14
N THR A 55 9.24 0.30 -8.70
CA THR A 55 9.57 -1.09 -8.39
C THR A 55 9.90 -1.24 -6.91
N GLY A 56 9.29 -2.24 -6.25
CA GLY A 56 9.51 -2.50 -4.81
C GLY A 56 8.75 -1.57 -3.87
N GLU A 57 8.07 -0.54 -4.39
CA GLU A 57 7.29 0.42 -3.60
C GLU A 57 6.00 -0.21 -3.09
N THR A 58 5.66 0.10 -1.84
CA THR A 58 4.30 -0.09 -1.30
C THR A 58 3.51 1.21 -1.45
N PHE A 59 2.66 1.27 -2.46
CA PHE A 59 1.79 2.41 -2.74
C PHE A 59 0.40 2.19 -2.14
N VAL A 60 0.01 3.05 -1.20
CA VAL A 60 -1.28 2.94 -0.53
C VAL A 60 -2.32 3.84 -1.18
N VAL A 61 -3.50 3.30 -1.44
CA VAL A 61 -4.68 4.06 -1.87
C VAL A 61 -5.68 4.09 -0.71
N MET A 62 -5.91 5.26 -0.13
CA MET A 62 -6.82 5.41 0.99
C MET A 62 -7.97 6.39 0.73
N GLY A 63 -8.95 6.42 1.61
CA GLY A 63 -10.12 7.32 1.55
C GLY A 63 -11.36 6.65 2.15
N LEU A 64 -12.43 7.41 2.35
CA LEU A 64 -13.68 6.93 2.94
C LEU A 64 -14.35 5.86 2.07
N SER A 65 -15.33 5.14 2.63
CA SER A 65 -16.16 4.21 1.88
C SER A 65 -16.84 4.91 0.70
N GLY A 66 -16.83 4.27 -0.47
CA GLY A 66 -17.42 4.84 -1.68
C GLY A 66 -16.53 5.86 -2.42
N SER A 67 -15.30 6.17 -1.96
CA SER A 67 -14.39 7.10 -2.66
C SER A 67 -13.84 6.58 -4.00
N GLY A 68 -14.04 5.30 -4.34
CA GLY A 68 -13.62 4.72 -5.62
C GLY A 68 -12.40 3.79 -5.58
N LYS A 69 -11.76 3.61 -4.42
CA LYS A 69 -10.51 2.84 -4.23
C LYS A 69 -10.54 1.43 -4.84
N SER A 70 -11.50 0.59 -4.41
CA SER A 70 -11.61 -0.78 -4.92
C SER A 70 -11.94 -0.82 -6.41
N THR A 71 -12.66 0.18 -6.93
CA THR A 71 -12.90 0.31 -8.38
C THR A 71 -11.61 0.64 -9.11
N LEU A 72 -10.83 1.61 -8.63
CA LEU A 72 -9.54 1.99 -9.20
C LEU A 72 -8.60 0.78 -9.28
N VAL A 73 -8.44 0.05 -8.19
CA VAL A 73 -7.52 -1.11 -8.13
C VAL A 73 -8.00 -2.26 -9.02
N ARG A 74 -9.29 -2.47 -9.13
CA ARG A 74 -9.85 -3.44 -10.09
C ARG A 74 -9.70 -2.98 -11.54
N CYS A 75 -9.63 -1.67 -11.80
CA CYS A 75 -9.23 -1.15 -13.10
C CYS A 75 -7.75 -1.43 -13.38
N ILE A 76 -6.85 -1.27 -12.40
CA ILE A 76 -5.40 -1.55 -12.57
C ILE A 76 -5.16 -3.00 -12.98
N SER A 77 -5.89 -3.94 -12.41
CA SER A 77 -5.84 -5.35 -12.81
C SER A 77 -6.72 -5.69 -14.02
N ARG A 78 -7.43 -4.69 -14.59
CA ARG A 78 -8.46 -4.84 -15.62
C ARG A 78 -9.53 -5.89 -15.28
N LEU A 79 -9.75 -6.19 -13.99
CA LEU A 79 -10.94 -6.94 -13.54
C LEU A 79 -12.22 -6.14 -13.79
N ILE A 80 -12.11 -4.82 -13.77
CA ILE A 80 -13.10 -3.88 -14.27
C ILE A 80 -12.44 -3.08 -15.38
N GLU A 81 -13.05 -3.07 -16.56
CA GLU A 81 -12.51 -2.29 -17.69
C GLU A 81 -12.69 -0.80 -17.41
N PRO A 82 -11.63 0.04 -17.47
CA PRO A 82 -11.74 1.48 -17.37
C PRO A 82 -12.59 2.03 -18.54
N THR A 83 -13.23 3.18 -18.32
CA THR A 83 -13.96 3.88 -19.39
C THR A 83 -12.99 4.63 -20.32
N ALA A 84 -11.90 5.15 -19.76
CA ALA A 84 -10.82 5.81 -20.50
C ALA A 84 -9.54 5.85 -19.68
N GLY A 85 -8.46 6.28 -20.31
CA GLY A 85 -7.12 6.40 -19.74
C GLY A 85 -6.18 5.32 -20.23
N ALA A 86 -4.92 5.38 -19.79
CA ALA A 86 -3.89 4.40 -20.11
C ALA A 86 -3.31 3.79 -18.82
N MET A 87 -3.03 2.50 -18.86
CA MET A 87 -2.34 1.78 -17.77
C MET A 87 -1.11 1.09 -18.31
N ILE A 88 0.05 1.50 -17.83
CA ILE A 88 1.34 1.03 -18.27
C ILE A 88 1.95 0.17 -17.17
N ILE A 89 2.37 -1.04 -17.49
CA ILE A 89 3.11 -1.94 -16.59
C ILE A 89 4.41 -2.32 -17.27
N ASP A 90 5.54 -2.01 -16.65
CA ASP A 90 6.90 -2.18 -17.23
C ASP A 90 7.03 -1.58 -18.62
N GLY A 91 6.48 -0.39 -18.84
CA GLY A 91 6.53 0.33 -20.11
C GLY A 91 5.55 -0.15 -21.19
N GLU A 92 4.74 -1.19 -20.93
CA GLU A 92 3.73 -1.68 -21.87
C GLU A 92 2.32 -1.22 -21.48
N ASP A 93 1.59 -0.62 -22.41
CA ASP A 93 0.18 -0.24 -22.19
C ASP A 93 -0.71 -1.48 -22.22
N ILE A 94 -1.15 -1.89 -21.02
CA ILE A 94 -2.01 -3.07 -20.86
C ILE A 94 -3.43 -2.87 -21.39
N MET A 95 -3.83 -1.63 -21.72
CA MET A 95 -5.14 -1.37 -22.34
C MET A 95 -5.22 -1.95 -23.75
N SER A 96 -4.08 -2.09 -24.43
CA SER A 96 -3.96 -2.70 -25.74
C SER A 96 -3.97 -4.24 -25.72
N TYR A 97 -3.90 -4.87 -24.53
CA TYR A 97 -3.80 -6.33 -24.42
C TYR A 97 -5.11 -7.01 -24.78
N ASP A 98 -5.02 -8.05 -25.59
CA ASP A 98 -6.10 -9.01 -25.79
C ASP A 98 -6.31 -9.88 -24.53
N LEU A 99 -7.34 -10.71 -24.56
CA LEU A 99 -7.70 -11.55 -23.41
C LEU A 99 -6.60 -12.57 -23.06
N ALA A 100 -5.85 -13.07 -24.03
CA ALA A 100 -4.76 -14.03 -23.82
C ALA A 100 -3.60 -13.36 -23.06
N LYS A 101 -3.12 -12.22 -23.56
CA LYS A 101 -2.04 -11.44 -22.95
C LYS A 101 -2.41 -10.93 -21.56
N LEU A 102 -3.67 -10.50 -21.37
CA LEU A 102 -4.20 -10.10 -20.07
C LEU A 102 -4.27 -11.27 -19.07
N THR A 103 -4.62 -12.46 -19.56
CA THR A 103 -4.63 -13.68 -18.74
C THR A 103 -3.21 -14.06 -18.32
N GLU A 104 -2.22 -13.92 -19.19
CA GLU A 104 -0.81 -14.13 -18.86
C GLU A 104 -0.32 -13.13 -17.80
N LEU A 105 -0.62 -11.83 -17.95
CA LEU A 105 -0.29 -10.81 -16.96
C LEU A 105 -0.80 -11.21 -15.57
N ARG A 106 -2.10 -11.55 -15.46
CA ARG A 106 -2.73 -11.95 -14.19
C ARG A 106 -2.21 -13.29 -13.66
N ARG A 107 -1.80 -14.20 -14.53
CA ARG A 107 -1.30 -15.52 -14.15
C ARG A 107 0.12 -15.47 -13.61
N TYR A 108 0.98 -14.63 -14.18
CA TYR A 108 2.41 -14.69 -13.93
C TYR A 108 2.97 -13.47 -13.19
N ARG A 109 2.39 -12.29 -13.39
CA ARG A 109 3.01 -11.04 -12.94
C ARG A 109 2.23 -10.32 -11.84
N MET A 110 0.93 -10.61 -11.70
CA MET A 110 0.07 -9.89 -10.75
C MET A 110 -0.74 -10.87 -9.90
N SER A 111 -0.86 -10.59 -8.61
CA SER A 111 -1.74 -11.35 -7.72
C SER A 111 -2.55 -10.42 -6.83
N MET A 112 -3.74 -10.85 -6.42
CA MET A 112 -4.65 -10.03 -5.62
C MET A 112 -5.11 -10.77 -4.36
N VAL A 113 -5.05 -10.08 -3.23
CA VAL A 113 -5.63 -10.49 -1.95
C VAL A 113 -6.90 -9.67 -1.73
N PHE A 114 -8.02 -10.37 -1.56
CA PHE A 114 -9.35 -9.77 -1.48
C PHE A 114 -9.78 -9.56 -0.03
N GLN A 115 -10.66 -8.60 0.20
CA GLN A 115 -11.23 -8.23 1.49
C GLN A 115 -11.90 -9.43 2.22
N HIS A 116 -12.57 -10.31 1.51
CA HIS A 116 -13.26 -11.50 2.04
C HIS A 116 -12.49 -12.79 1.79
N PHE A 117 -11.15 -12.74 1.85
CA PHE A 117 -10.21 -13.85 1.69
C PHE A 117 -10.30 -14.59 0.35
N GLY A 118 -11.49 -14.71 -0.25
CA GLY A 118 -11.73 -15.36 -1.54
C GLY A 118 -11.28 -16.84 -1.59
N LEU A 119 -11.30 -17.54 -0.46
CA LEU A 119 -10.91 -18.94 -0.38
C LEU A 119 -12.01 -19.85 -0.93
N PHE A 120 -11.62 -20.95 -1.56
CA PHE A 120 -12.53 -22.00 -2.00
C PHE A 120 -12.94 -22.84 -0.79
N PRO A 121 -14.21 -22.78 -0.33
CA PRO A 121 -14.63 -23.41 0.93
C PRO A 121 -14.60 -24.93 0.87
N HIS A 122 -14.67 -25.50 -0.34
CA HIS A 122 -14.68 -26.96 -0.61
C HIS A 122 -13.27 -27.52 -0.88
N ARG A 123 -12.23 -26.69 -0.92
CA ARG A 123 -10.83 -27.10 -1.10
C ARG A 123 -10.08 -27.01 0.22
N LYS A 124 -9.14 -27.93 0.44
CA LYS A 124 -8.18 -27.87 1.54
C LYS A 124 -7.32 -26.62 1.45
N ILE A 125 -6.66 -26.24 2.55
CA ILE A 125 -5.77 -25.08 2.60
C ILE A 125 -4.64 -25.20 1.58
N ILE A 126 -3.99 -26.36 1.52
CA ILE A 126 -2.92 -26.64 0.55
C ILE A 126 -3.41 -26.47 -0.91
N ASP A 127 -4.64 -26.89 -1.22
CA ASP A 127 -5.23 -26.77 -2.54
C ASP A 127 -5.67 -25.33 -2.86
N ASN A 128 -6.05 -24.55 -1.84
CA ASN A 128 -6.28 -23.11 -1.98
C ASN A 128 -4.99 -22.37 -2.36
N ILE A 129 -3.89 -22.65 -1.65
CA ILE A 129 -2.58 -22.04 -1.90
C ILE A 129 -2.05 -22.46 -3.27
N SER A 130 -2.13 -23.74 -3.62
CA SER A 130 -1.61 -24.28 -4.88
C SER A 130 -2.44 -23.91 -6.12
N PHE A 131 -3.61 -23.28 -5.96
CA PHE A 131 -4.55 -23.04 -7.07
C PHE A 131 -3.93 -22.23 -8.22
N GLY A 132 -3.19 -21.16 -7.92
CA GLY A 132 -2.51 -20.37 -8.96
C GLY A 132 -1.44 -21.18 -9.71
N LEU A 133 -0.71 -22.04 -9.01
CA LEU A 133 0.28 -22.93 -9.59
C LEU A 133 -0.38 -24.03 -10.45
N GLU A 134 -1.57 -24.52 -10.03
CA GLU A 134 -2.39 -25.44 -10.81
C GLU A 134 -2.81 -24.83 -12.15
N ILE A 135 -3.27 -23.57 -12.15
CA ILE A 135 -3.64 -22.84 -13.37
C ILE A 135 -2.43 -22.63 -14.29
N ARG A 136 -1.21 -22.50 -13.72
CA ARG A 136 0.05 -22.42 -14.49
C ARG A 136 0.46 -23.76 -15.10
N GLY A 137 -0.22 -24.86 -14.80
CA GLY A 137 0.10 -26.19 -15.30
C GLY A 137 1.27 -26.87 -14.57
N MET A 138 1.67 -26.37 -13.39
CA MET A 138 2.71 -27.00 -12.57
C MET A 138 2.28 -28.38 -12.10
N ASP A 139 3.19 -29.36 -12.12
CA ASP A 139 2.92 -30.71 -11.65
C ASP A 139 2.55 -30.73 -10.16
N LYS A 140 1.80 -31.79 -9.75
CA LYS A 140 1.22 -31.87 -8.42
C LYS A 140 2.23 -31.89 -7.29
N ASP A 141 3.35 -32.53 -7.48
CA ASP A 141 4.34 -32.72 -6.42
C ASP A 141 5.12 -31.42 -6.21
N THR A 142 5.58 -30.76 -7.28
CA THR A 142 6.25 -29.47 -7.25
C THR A 142 5.38 -28.38 -6.62
N ARG A 143 4.09 -28.29 -7.03
CA ARG A 143 3.19 -27.29 -6.47
C ARG A 143 2.87 -27.54 -5.00
N LYS A 144 2.83 -28.81 -4.56
CA LYS A 144 2.64 -29.18 -3.16
C LYS A 144 3.83 -28.71 -2.31
N VAL A 145 5.06 -28.98 -2.76
CA VAL A 145 6.28 -28.53 -2.06
C VAL A 145 6.26 -27.01 -1.92
N ARG A 146 6.06 -26.30 -3.03
CA ARG A 146 6.02 -24.82 -3.03
C ARG A 146 4.92 -24.27 -2.11
N SER A 147 3.75 -24.89 -2.09
CA SER A 147 2.64 -24.45 -1.25
C SER A 147 2.91 -24.68 0.24
N LEU A 148 3.61 -25.75 0.61
CA LEU A 148 4.05 -26.02 1.98
C LEU A 148 5.08 -25.00 2.45
N GLU A 149 6.08 -24.65 1.60
CA GLU A 149 7.07 -23.62 1.89
C GLU A 149 6.39 -22.27 2.21
N VAL A 150 5.42 -21.87 1.40
CA VAL A 150 4.72 -20.59 1.62
C VAL A 150 3.79 -20.67 2.83
N LEU A 151 3.14 -21.82 3.06
CA LEU A 151 2.32 -22.05 4.25
C LEU A 151 3.13 -21.89 5.54
N GLN A 152 4.37 -22.40 5.55
CA GLN A 152 5.32 -22.20 6.64
C GLN A 152 5.68 -20.73 6.83
N LYS A 153 5.97 -20.01 5.74
CA LYS A 153 6.32 -18.58 5.79
C LYS A 153 5.22 -17.72 6.43
N VAL A 154 3.95 -18.09 6.30
CA VAL A 154 2.83 -17.39 6.93
C VAL A 154 2.44 -18.00 8.30
N GLY A 155 3.28 -18.83 8.89
CA GLY A 155 3.08 -19.38 10.24
C GLY A 155 1.87 -20.31 10.37
N LEU A 156 1.53 -21.07 9.33
CA LEU A 156 0.42 -22.02 9.32
C LEU A 156 0.87 -23.48 9.15
N ASP A 157 2.03 -23.82 9.72
CA ASP A 157 2.48 -25.21 9.75
C ASP A 157 1.43 -26.15 10.35
N GLY A 158 1.24 -27.32 9.74
CA GLY A 158 0.28 -28.33 10.18
C GLY A 158 -1.16 -28.11 9.69
N TRP A 159 -1.49 -26.97 9.06
CA TRP A 159 -2.86 -26.66 8.61
C TRP A 159 -3.15 -27.03 7.15
N ALA A 160 -2.20 -27.64 6.44
CA ALA A 160 -2.30 -27.98 5.03
C ALA A 160 -3.56 -28.75 4.64
N ASP A 161 -3.94 -29.74 5.46
CA ASP A 161 -5.04 -30.66 5.20
C ASP A 161 -6.41 -30.21 5.73
N HIS A 162 -6.47 -29.05 6.40
CA HIS A 162 -7.71 -28.46 6.92
C HIS A 162 -8.50 -27.71 5.83
N PHE A 163 -9.75 -27.38 6.14
CA PHE A 163 -10.62 -26.57 5.28
C PHE A 163 -10.75 -25.14 5.84
N PRO A 164 -11.07 -24.12 4.99
CA PRO A 164 -11.22 -22.73 5.44
C PRO A 164 -12.15 -22.53 6.64
N ARG A 165 -13.24 -23.29 6.75
CA ARG A 165 -14.20 -23.23 7.86
C ARG A 165 -13.63 -23.62 9.22
N GLU A 166 -12.48 -24.30 9.25
CA GLU A 166 -11.81 -24.74 10.47
C GLU A 166 -10.80 -23.71 11.00
N LEU A 167 -10.61 -22.59 10.24
CA LEU A 167 -9.64 -21.54 10.51
C LEU A 167 -10.33 -20.28 11.05
N SER A 168 -9.64 -19.56 11.93
CA SER A 168 -10.02 -18.18 12.31
C SER A 168 -9.90 -17.21 11.13
N GLY A 169 -10.52 -16.02 11.21
CA GLY A 169 -10.45 -15.01 10.17
C GLY A 169 -8.99 -14.60 9.85
N GLY A 170 -8.15 -14.43 10.87
CA GLY A 170 -6.72 -14.13 10.67
C GLY A 170 -5.97 -15.26 9.96
N MET A 171 -6.25 -16.52 10.32
CA MET A 171 -5.66 -17.67 9.62
C MET A 171 -6.13 -17.75 8.17
N GLN A 172 -7.41 -17.46 7.88
CA GLN A 172 -7.92 -17.41 6.51
C GLN A 172 -7.24 -16.32 5.70
N GLN A 173 -6.95 -15.17 6.34
CA GLN A 173 -6.18 -14.08 5.70
C GLN A 173 -4.76 -14.52 5.37
N ARG A 174 -4.07 -15.21 6.28
CA ARG A 174 -2.75 -15.80 6.04
C ARG A 174 -2.76 -16.78 4.86
N VAL A 175 -3.81 -17.59 4.73
CA VAL A 175 -3.98 -18.48 3.57
C VAL A 175 -4.18 -17.68 2.28
N GLY A 176 -4.95 -16.59 2.31
CA GLY A 176 -5.12 -15.67 1.18
C GLY A 176 -3.80 -15.04 0.72
N LEU A 177 -2.99 -14.60 1.69
CA LEU A 177 -1.63 -14.09 1.46
C LEU A 177 -0.71 -15.18 0.88
N ALA A 178 -0.69 -16.37 1.50
CA ALA A 178 0.08 -17.52 1.02
C ALA A 178 -0.27 -17.89 -0.44
N ARG A 179 -1.56 -17.91 -0.78
CA ARG A 179 -2.03 -18.16 -2.15
C ARG A 179 -1.50 -17.11 -3.13
N ALA A 180 -1.53 -15.83 -2.74
CA ALA A 180 -1.03 -14.75 -3.57
C ALA A 180 0.49 -14.83 -3.76
N MET A 181 1.24 -15.25 -2.74
CA MET A 181 2.69 -15.38 -2.75
C MET A 181 3.18 -16.66 -3.44
N ALA A 182 2.41 -17.75 -3.42
CA ALA A 182 2.82 -19.04 -3.97
C ALA A 182 3.21 -18.95 -5.44
N VAL A 183 2.52 -18.10 -6.20
CA VAL A 183 2.79 -17.84 -7.61
C VAL A 183 3.97 -16.90 -7.86
N ASP A 184 4.60 -16.36 -6.82
CA ASP A 184 5.73 -15.44 -6.89
C ASP A 184 5.50 -14.29 -7.89
N PRO A 185 4.47 -13.45 -7.69
CA PRO A 185 4.14 -12.36 -8.60
C PRO A 185 5.14 -11.21 -8.43
N GLU A 186 5.23 -10.33 -9.45
CA GLU A 186 6.00 -9.09 -9.38
C GLU A 186 5.19 -7.97 -8.67
N ILE A 187 3.87 -8.01 -8.82
CA ILE A 187 2.92 -7.03 -8.28
C ILE A 187 1.90 -7.73 -7.39
N LEU A 188 1.78 -7.24 -6.15
CA LEU A 188 0.79 -7.68 -5.18
C LEU A 188 -0.25 -6.57 -4.97
N ILE A 189 -1.52 -6.91 -5.07
CA ILE A 189 -2.63 -5.98 -4.85
C ILE A 189 -3.43 -6.44 -3.64
N PHE A 190 -3.67 -5.53 -2.69
CA PHE A 190 -4.43 -5.79 -1.46
C PHE A 190 -5.67 -4.89 -1.42
N ASP A 191 -6.86 -5.48 -1.48
CA ASP A 191 -8.15 -4.76 -1.39
C ASP A 191 -8.70 -4.89 0.04
N GLU A 192 -8.38 -3.93 0.91
CA GLU A 192 -8.75 -3.87 2.34
C GLU A 192 -8.49 -5.18 3.10
N PRO A 193 -7.26 -5.72 3.08
CA PRO A 193 -7.00 -7.09 3.52
C PRO A 193 -7.26 -7.31 5.01
N PHE A 194 -7.20 -6.28 5.84
CA PHE A 194 -7.30 -6.41 7.30
C PHE A 194 -8.62 -5.87 7.89
N SER A 195 -9.56 -5.40 7.05
CA SER A 195 -10.80 -4.77 7.51
C SER A 195 -11.72 -5.71 8.31
N ALA A 196 -11.67 -7.01 8.04
CA ALA A 196 -12.49 -8.02 8.71
C ALA A 196 -11.82 -8.62 9.97
N LEU A 197 -10.63 -8.15 10.37
CA LEU A 197 -9.87 -8.70 11.50
C LEU A 197 -10.08 -7.85 12.76
N ASP A 198 -10.04 -8.51 13.92
CA ASP A 198 -9.99 -7.82 15.21
C ASP A 198 -8.66 -7.05 15.38
N PRO A 199 -8.61 -6.03 16.27
CA PRO A 199 -7.46 -5.13 16.35
C PRO A 199 -6.12 -5.80 16.69
N LEU A 200 -6.13 -6.89 17.46
CA LEU A 200 -4.90 -7.59 17.84
C LEU A 200 -4.34 -8.36 16.64
N ILE A 201 -5.16 -9.20 16.03
CA ILE A 201 -4.79 -10.00 14.85
C ILE A 201 -4.40 -9.09 13.68
N ARG A 202 -5.09 -7.95 13.51
CA ARG A 202 -4.75 -6.95 12.50
C ARG A 202 -3.31 -6.45 12.66
N ARG A 203 -2.88 -6.10 13.87
CA ARG A 203 -1.50 -5.65 14.13
C ARG A 203 -0.48 -6.74 13.80
N GLU A 204 -0.72 -7.96 14.26
CA GLU A 204 0.15 -9.11 13.97
C GLU A 204 0.30 -9.33 12.46
N MET A 205 -0.81 -9.29 11.72
CA MET A 205 -0.82 -9.46 10.27
C MET A 205 -0.09 -8.34 9.50
N GLN A 206 -0.21 -7.10 9.99
CA GLN A 206 0.53 -5.97 9.43
C GLN A 206 2.03 -6.13 9.64
N ASP A 207 2.47 -6.50 10.86
CA ASP A 207 3.87 -6.71 11.19
C ASP A 207 4.47 -7.86 10.37
N GLU A 208 3.71 -8.94 10.20
CA GLU A 208 4.09 -10.07 9.35
C GLU A 208 4.22 -9.67 7.87
N LEU A 209 3.24 -8.91 7.33
CA LEU A 209 3.30 -8.46 5.93
C LEU A 209 4.51 -7.53 5.71
N LEU A 210 4.84 -6.65 6.66
CA LEU A 210 6.02 -5.80 6.59
C LEU A 210 7.31 -6.62 6.62
N SER A 211 7.39 -7.65 7.48
CA SER A 211 8.53 -8.56 7.53
C SER A 211 8.73 -9.30 6.20
N ILE A 212 7.64 -9.81 5.63
CA ILE A 212 7.65 -10.47 4.32
C ILE A 212 8.09 -9.49 3.24
N GLN A 213 7.56 -8.25 3.22
CA GLN A 213 7.91 -7.23 2.23
C GLN A 213 9.39 -6.87 2.29
N ALA A 214 9.97 -6.76 3.49
CA ALA A 214 11.40 -6.51 3.67
C ALA A 214 12.28 -7.62 3.05
N GLU A 215 11.80 -8.89 3.06
CA GLU A 215 12.49 -10.01 2.44
C GLU A 215 12.33 -10.06 0.91
N VAL A 216 11.07 -9.88 0.43
CA VAL A 216 10.73 -10.16 -0.98
C VAL A 216 10.74 -8.93 -1.89
N GLN A 217 10.64 -7.72 -1.33
CA GLN A 217 10.68 -6.43 -2.02
C GLN A 217 9.79 -6.36 -3.27
N LYS A 218 8.55 -6.84 -3.16
CA LYS A 218 7.56 -6.81 -4.24
C LYS A 218 6.94 -5.40 -4.39
N THR A 219 6.54 -5.04 -5.61
CA THR A 219 5.71 -3.85 -5.81
C THR A 219 4.31 -4.12 -5.28
N MET A 220 3.81 -3.26 -4.38
CA MET A 220 2.52 -3.45 -3.72
C MET A 220 1.58 -2.27 -3.96
N ILE A 221 0.32 -2.56 -4.28
CA ILE A 221 -0.78 -1.60 -4.20
C ILE A 221 -1.67 -2.05 -3.04
N PHE A 222 -1.84 -1.19 -2.05
CA PHE A 222 -2.54 -1.52 -0.83
C PHE A 222 -3.72 -0.58 -0.61
N ILE A 223 -4.94 -1.11 -0.50
CA ILE A 223 -6.13 -0.31 -0.20
C ILE A 223 -6.47 -0.40 1.28
N THR A 224 -6.74 0.73 1.88
CA THR A 224 -7.30 0.82 3.23
C THR A 224 -8.18 2.06 3.40
N HIS A 225 -9.02 2.06 4.43
CA HIS A 225 -9.72 3.24 4.93
C HIS A 225 -9.14 3.72 6.28
N ASP A 226 -8.16 3.00 6.83
CA ASP A 226 -7.49 3.31 8.10
C ASP A 226 -6.17 4.05 7.82
N PHE A 227 -6.07 5.31 8.29
CA PHE A 227 -4.90 6.14 8.04
C PHE A 227 -3.66 5.66 8.78
N LEU A 228 -3.80 5.12 9.99
CA LEU A 228 -2.67 4.55 10.73
C LEU A 228 -2.10 3.32 10.02
N GLU A 229 -2.98 2.53 9.40
CA GLU A 229 -2.56 1.43 8.54
C GLU A 229 -1.81 1.92 7.30
N ALA A 230 -2.34 2.98 6.64
CA ALA A 230 -1.69 3.58 5.48
C ALA A 230 -0.27 4.09 5.81
N ILE A 231 -0.11 4.77 6.95
CA ILE A 231 1.20 5.24 7.44
C ILE A 231 2.16 4.08 7.73
N LYS A 232 1.65 3.00 8.32
CA LYS A 232 2.47 1.85 8.71
C LYS A 232 2.96 1.06 7.51
N MET A 233 2.09 0.91 6.50
CA MET A 233 2.35 0.04 5.35
C MET A 233 3.00 0.76 4.16
N GLY A 234 2.71 2.05 3.95
CA GLY A 234 2.99 2.75 2.71
C GLY A 234 4.30 3.53 2.68
N ASP A 235 5.01 3.42 1.58
CA ASP A 235 6.08 4.35 1.22
C ASP A 235 5.47 5.68 0.73
N ARG A 236 4.42 5.60 -0.10
CA ARG A 236 3.59 6.73 -0.52
C ARG A 236 2.12 6.39 -0.41
N ILE A 237 1.32 7.44 -0.15
CA ILE A 237 -0.13 7.34 0.05
C ILE A 237 -0.84 8.26 -0.93
N ALA A 238 -1.84 7.74 -1.64
CA ALA A 238 -2.81 8.51 -2.41
C ALA A 238 -4.13 8.58 -1.64
N ILE A 239 -4.59 9.78 -1.33
CA ILE A 239 -5.88 10.01 -0.65
C ILE A 239 -6.94 10.26 -1.71
N MET A 240 -7.99 9.43 -1.71
CA MET A 240 -9.11 9.54 -2.65
C MET A 240 -10.37 10.09 -1.99
N LYS A 241 -11.05 10.98 -2.71
CA LYS A 241 -12.39 11.51 -2.39
C LYS A 241 -13.22 11.57 -3.66
N ASP A 242 -14.45 11.08 -3.63
CA ASP A 242 -15.42 11.21 -4.73
C ASP A 242 -14.88 10.81 -6.12
N GLY A 243 -14.03 9.77 -6.17
CA GLY A 243 -13.45 9.25 -7.40
C GLY A 243 -12.19 9.96 -7.88
N VAL A 244 -11.73 11.03 -7.22
CA VAL A 244 -10.50 11.75 -7.55
C VAL A 244 -9.41 11.49 -6.51
N VAL A 245 -8.15 11.60 -6.92
CA VAL A 245 -7.02 11.66 -6.00
C VAL A 245 -6.82 13.11 -5.55
N VAL A 246 -6.94 13.34 -4.24
CA VAL A 246 -6.84 14.68 -3.62
C VAL A 246 -5.38 15.04 -3.34
N GLN A 247 -4.62 14.09 -2.80
CA GLN A 247 -3.20 14.27 -2.49
C GLN A 247 -2.44 12.95 -2.65
N ILE A 248 -1.20 13.04 -3.14
CA ILE A 248 -0.22 11.96 -3.10
C ILE A 248 1.03 12.48 -2.41
N GLY A 249 1.61 11.69 -1.51
CA GLY A 249 2.85 12.02 -0.82
C GLY A 249 3.31 10.89 0.08
N THR A 250 4.49 11.06 0.68
CA THR A 250 4.93 10.21 1.78
C THR A 250 4.02 10.41 3.00
N PRO A 251 3.94 9.45 3.92
CA PRO A 251 3.21 9.64 5.18
C PRO A 251 3.56 10.95 5.90
N GLU A 252 4.86 11.30 5.89
CA GLU A 252 5.35 12.53 6.50
C GLU A 252 4.82 13.80 5.81
N GLU A 253 4.85 13.84 4.46
CA GLU A 253 4.35 14.98 3.68
C GLU A 253 2.85 15.19 3.90
N ILE A 254 2.06 14.12 3.93
CA ILE A 254 0.61 14.20 4.13
C ILE A 254 0.28 14.73 5.53
N VAL A 255 0.99 14.26 6.56
CA VAL A 255 0.76 14.69 7.95
C VAL A 255 1.25 16.11 8.21
N THR A 256 2.36 16.54 7.57
CA THR A 256 2.93 17.86 7.80
C THR A 256 2.35 18.94 6.89
N ASN A 257 1.91 18.58 5.69
CA ASN A 257 1.44 19.51 4.67
C ASN A 257 0.13 19.00 4.02
N PRO A 258 -0.99 18.87 4.77
CA PRO A 258 -2.26 18.49 4.20
C PRO A 258 -2.75 19.56 3.22
N VAL A 259 -3.20 19.14 2.01
CA VAL A 259 -3.57 20.05 0.92
C VAL A 259 -4.89 20.79 1.19
N ASP A 260 -5.80 20.18 1.94
CA ASP A 260 -7.11 20.72 2.30
C ASP A 260 -7.60 20.20 3.66
N ASP A 261 -8.77 20.66 4.09
CA ASP A 261 -9.39 20.27 5.35
C ASP A 261 -9.79 18.78 5.36
N TYR A 262 -10.16 18.21 4.22
CA TYR A 262 -10.46 16.79 4.12
C TYR A 262 -9.25 15.90 4.44
N VAL A 263 -8.09 16.25 3.91
CA VAL A 263 -6.84 15.53 4.24
C VAL A 263 -6.46 15.78 5.68
N ARG A 264 -6.65 17.01 6.19
CA ARG A 264 -6.34 17.38 7.59
C ARG A 264 -7.15 16.55 8.58
N GLU A 265 -8.44 16.27 8.33
CA GLU A 265 -9.28 15.42 9.17
C GLU A 265 -8.69 14.01 9.38
N PHE A 266 -8.07 13.41 8.35
CA PHE A 266 -7.39 12.13 8.51
C PHE A 266 -6.12 12.20 9.36
N THR A 267 -5.44 13.36 9.37
CA THR A 267 -4.13 13.52 10.01
C THR A 267 -4.23 14.04 11.45
N GLU A 268 -5.40 14.55 11.88
CA GLU A 268 -5.59 15.23 13.16
C GLU A 268 -5.25 14.34 14.38
N ASP A 269 -5.67 13.07 14.34
CA ASP A 269 -5.44 12.12 15.43
C ASP A 269 -4.08 11.39 15.34
N VAL A 270 -3.26 11.70 14.33
CA VAL A 270 -1.98 11.03 14.15
C VAL A 270 -0.89 11.67 15.01
N PRO A 271 -0.27 10.91 15.92
CA PRO A 271 0.86 11.41 16.66
C PRO A 271 2.03 11.70 15.69
N ARG A 272 2.34 12.99 15.47
CA ARG A 272 3.36 13.44 14.50
C ARG A 272 4.71 12.75 14.68
N TYR A 273 5.12 12.47 15.91
CA TYR A 273 6.39 11.81 16.21
C TYR A 273 6.53 10.40 15.61
N LYS A 274 5.41 9.74 15.30
CA LYS A 274 5.42 8.42 14.63
C LYS A 274 5.73 8.50 13.13
N VAL A 275 5.58 9.68 12.55
CA VAL A 275 5.65 9.88 11.10
C VAL A 275 6.81 10.78 10.70
N VAL A 276 7.08 11.81 11.51
CA VAL A 276 8.12 12.82 11.23
C VAL A 276 9.51 12.21 11.42
N SER A 277 10.37 12.45 10.43
CA SER A 277 11.77 12.04 10.45
C SER A 277 12.64 13.01 11.26
N VAL A 278 13.77 12.49 11.75
CA VAL A 278 14.79 13.29 12.46
C VAL A 278 15.30 14.43 11.60
N GLY A 279 15.44 14.20 10.30
CA GLY A 279 15.89 15.23 9.35
C GLY A 279 15.02 16.48 9.28
N LYS A 280 13.73 16.38 9.67
CA LYS A 280 12.81 17.53 9.72
C LYS A 280 12.91 18.34 11.02
N VAL A 281 13.44 17.75 12.09
CA VAL A 281 13.54 18.37 13.40
C VAL A 281 14.97 18.71 13.81
N MET A 282 15.97 18.21 13.09
CA MET A 282 17.39 18.51 13.33
C MET A 282 17.70 20.00 13.12
N GLN A 283 18.78 20.44 13.74
CA GLN A 283 19.37 21.75 13.49
C GLN A 283 20.80 21.61 12.94
N ALA A 284 21.36 22.71 12.46
CA ALA A 284 22.76 22.75 12.07
C ALA A 284 23.67 22.42 13.28
N VAL A 285 24.78 21.73 13.01
CA VAL A 285 25.74 21.37 14.05
C VAL A 285 26.27 22.62 14.76
N SER A 286 26.13 22.67 16.07
CA SER A 286 26.55 23.81 16.91
C SER A 286 28.03 23.73 17.35
N ASP A 287 28.51 22.47 17.61
CA ASP A 287 29.90 22.19 18.03
C ASP A 287 30.40 20.93 17.31
N SER A 288 31.27 21.12 16.31
CA SER A 288 31.79 20.04 15.48
C SER A 288 32.64 19.03 16.27
N THR A 289 33.39 19.49 17.28
CA THR A 289 34.26 18.61 18.06
C THR A 289 33.44 17.64 18.95
N ARG A 290 32.34 18.14 19.49
CA ARG A 290 31.49 17.35 20.39
C ARG A 290 30.58 16.36 19.62
N ILE A 291 30.17 16.73 18.40
CA ILE A 291 29.27 15.92 17.59
C ILE A 291 29.99 14.74 16.90
N GLU A 292 31.31 14.84 16.64
CA GLU A 292 32.07 13.77 16.01
C GLU A 292 32.10 12.46 16.84
N SER A 293 32.07 12.58 18.17
CA SER A 293 32.02 11.44 19.10
C SER A 293 30.60 11.07 19.53
N ALA A 294 29.58 11.79 19.07
CA ALA A 294 28.20 11.56 19.45
C ALA A 294 27.60 10.32 18.78
N GLU A 295 26.56 9.80 19.41
CA GLU A 295 25.75 8.72 18.84
C GLU A 295 25.13 9.16 17.50
N ARG A 296 25.20 8.29 16.49
CA ARG A 296 24.79 8.60 15.12
C ARG A 296 23.39 8.09 14.82
N ILE A 297 22.57 8.95 14.22
CA ILE A 297 21.19 8.66 13.84
C ILE A 297 20.99 9.03 12.39
N HIS A 298 20.37 8.14 11.63
CA HIS A 298 20.07 8.39 10.22
C HIS A 298 18.96 9.45 10.07
N HIS A 299 19.10 10.40 9.16
CA HIS A 299 18.15 11.50 8.97
C HIS A 299 16.70 11.04 8.66
N LYS A 300 16.54 9.84 8.07
CA LYS A 300 15.23 9.23 7.79
C LYS A 300 14.63 8.48 8.98
N ALA A 301 15.36 8.31 10.09
CA ALA A 301 14.83 7.65 11.27
C ALA A 301 13.62 8.42 11.81
N LYS A 302 12.59 7.71 12.25
CA LYS A 302 11.40 8.34 12.85
C LYS A 302 11.67 8.75 14.29
N ILE A 303 11.03 9.82 14.74
CA ILE A 303 11.23 10.37 16.09
C ILE A 303 10.90 9.34 17.18
N ASP A 304 9.86 8.52 17.00
CA ASP A 304 9.46 7.49 17.96
C ASP A 304 10.54 6.40 18.16
N SER A 305 11.30 6.07 17.13
CA SER A 305 12.40 5.10 17.23
C SER A 305 13.59 5.59 18.08
N LEU A 306 13.63 6.90 18.38
CA LEU A 306 14.70 7.50 19.15
C LEU A 306 14.43 7.62 20.63
N ILE A 307 13.24 7.31 21.10
CA ILE A 307 12.82 7.57 22.49
C ILE A 307 13.80 6.95 23.50
N ASP A 308 14.13 5.67 23.30
CA ASP A 308 15.04 4.96 24.20
C ASP A 308 16.48 5.52 24.15
N MET A 309 16.91 5.99 23.00
CA MET A 309 18.23 6.58 22.75
C MET A 309 18.32 7.96 23.39
N VAL A 310 17.27 8.77 23.19
CA VAL A 310 17.13 10.11 23.79
C VAL A 310 17.11 10.07 25.32
N ILE A 311 16.48 9.05 25.93
CA ILE A 311 16.42 8.86 27.38
C ILE A 311 17.82 8.55 27.96
N LYS A 312 18.65 7.85 27.20
CA LYS A 312 20.01 7.40 27.62
C LYS A 312 21.11 8.41 27.28
N SER A 313 20.87 9.36 26.40
CA SER A 313 21.87 10.31 25.92
C SER A 313 21.90 11.56 26.78
N ASP A 314 23.09 11.93 27.26
CA ASP A 314 23.33 13.17 28.02
C ASP A 314 23.73 14.37 27.11
N GLY A 315 23.68 14.21 25.78
CA GLY A 315 24.14 15.21 24.83
C GLY A 315 23.43 15.22 23.49
N PRO A 316 23.83 16.09 22.57
CA PRO A 316 23.32 16.09 21.20
C PRO A 316 23.74 14.82 20.47
N MET A 317 22.88 14.29 19.60
CA MET A 317 23.12 13.16 18.74
C MET A 317 23.42 13.64 17.31
N ALA A 318 24.36 13.02 16.63
CA ALA A 318 24.74 13.36 15.26
C ALA A 318 23.72 12.78 14.25
N VAL A 319 23.18 13.63 13.40
CA VAL A 319 22.31 13.21 12.30
C VAL A 319 23.14 13.01 11.06
N ILE A 320 23.03 11.80 10.45
CA ILE A 320 23.80 11.43 9.26
C ILE A 320 22.90 11.20 8.04
N ASP A 321 23.45 11.42 6.84
CA ASP A 321 22.81 11.13 5.56
C ASP A 321 23.09 9.67 5.07
N ASP A 322 22.57 9.36 3.87
CA ASP A 322 22.77 8.04 3.22
C ASP A 322 24.26 7.73 2.93
N GLU A 323 25.14 8.77 2.90
CA GLU A 323 26.58 8.66 2.69
C GLU A 323 27.37 8.67 4.01
N ASN A 324 26.67 8.55 5.15
CA ASN A 324 27.24 8.55 6.51
C ASN A 324 27.93 9.87 6.89
N ARG A 325 27.62 10.99 6.22
CA ARG A 325 28.10 12.33 6.54
C ARG A 325 27.18 12.97 7.58
N ILE A 326 27.76 13.71 8.53
CA ILE A 326 26.99 14.47 9.51
C ILE A 326 26.35 15.67 8.82
N VAL A 327 25.01 15.70 8.83
CA VAL A 327 24.20 16.76 8.20
C VAL A 327 23.48 17.65 9.22
N GLY A 328 23.51 17.29 10.49
CA GLY A 328 22.88 18.06 11.56
C GLY A 328 23.06 17.42 12.93
N GLU A 329 22.43 18.01 13.92
CA GLU A 329 22.33 17.47 15.26
C GLU A 329 20.89 17.51 15.78
N VAL A 330 20.56 16.60 16.69
CA VAL A 330 19.28 16.59 17.39
C VAL A 330 19.50 16.43 18.89
N THR A 331 18.78 17.22 19.67
CA THR A 331 18.84 17.18 21.13
C THR A 331 17.58 16.56 21.74
N GLN A 332 17.68 16.08 22.98
CA GLN A 332 16.53 15.59 23.74
C GLN A 332 15.36 16.60 23.75
N THR A 333 15.65 17.89 23.96
CA THR A 333 14.63 18.94 23.96
C THR A 333 13.89 19.06 22.63
N MET A 334 14.60 18.87 21.49
CA MET A 334 13.99 18.94 20.16
C MET A 334 13.06 17.76 19.91
N VAL A 335 13.49 16.55 20.29
CA VAL A 335 12.66 15.34 20.20
C VAL A 335 11.41 15.49 21.07
N LEU A 336 11.53 15.90 22.32
CA LEU A 336 10.42 16.14 23.24
C LEU A 336 9.45 17.23 22.72
N LYS A 337 9.96 18.31 22.14
CA LYS A 337 9.13 19.34 21.48
C LYS A 337 8.36 18.76 20.29
N ALA A 338 9.01 17.98 19.45
CA ALA A 338 8.35 17.33 18.30
C ALA A 338 7.27 16.33 18.74
N MET A 339 7.46 15.66 19.88
CA MET A 339 6.46 14.77 20.47
C MET A 339 5.28 15.53 21.11
N SER A 340 5.53 16.71 21.68
CA SER A 340 4.52 17.52 22.38
C SER A 340 3.72 18.43 21.46
N SER A 341 4.19 18.69 20.23
CA SER A 341 3.48 19.51 19.25
C SER A 341 2.21 18.77 18.78
N ARG A 342 1.10 19.07 19.46
CA ARG A 342 -0.24 18.87 18.90
C ARG A 342 -0.41 19.88 17.75
N SER A 343 -1.07 19.43 16.69
CA SER A 343 -1.44 20.22 15.50
C SER A 343 -1.96 21.62 15.85
#